data_0b6ef7986cfb8b3595dbbb0056bafe12
#
_entry.id   0b6ef7986cfb8b3595dbbb0056bafe12
#
_cell.length_a   1.000
_cell.length_b   1.000
_cell.length_c   1.000
_cell.angle_alpha   90.00
_cell.angle_beta   90.00
_cell.angle_gamma   90.00
#
_symmetry.space_group_name_H-M   'P 1'
#
loop_
_entity.id
_entity.type
_entity.pdbx_description
1 polymer ?
#
loop_
_entity_poly.entity_id
_entity_poly.type
_entity_poly.pdbx_seq_one_letter_code
_entity_poly.pdbx_strand_id
1 'polypeptide(L)'
;AWTRSNLITADEIYTQLSSEFELSPVESRGSSPAEEFFVNGGPAKVGIIGSVTRPFCAACDRLRLTSDGQLRSCLFANTEHDLRGILRNHKLSEVQKREELIKVFGITVKSKLPGHGINDPSFIKPNRPMSAIGG
;
A
#
# COMPACT_ATOMS: atom_id res chain seq x y z
N ALA A 1 -15.82 -13.48 -9.43
CA ALA A 1 -15.18 -12.29 -10.00
C ALA A 1 -15.57 -11.07 -9.16
N TRP A 2 -14.61 -10.16 -8.87
CA TRP A 2 -14.88 -8.93 -8.16
C TRP A 2 -15.74 -7.99 -9.02
N THR A 3 -16.85 -7.52 -8.46
CA THR A 3 -17.71 -6.50 -9.08
C THR A 3 -18.01 -5.40 -8.06
N ARG A 4 -18.18 -4.17 -8.52
CA ARG A 4 -18.49 -3.03 -7.63
C ARG A 4 -19.79 -3.22 -6.85
N SER A 5 -20.75 -3.93 -7.40
CA SER A 5 -22.03 -4.24 -6.73
C SER A 5 -21.89 -5.12 -5.49
N ASN A 6 -20.75 -5.82 -5.35
CA ASN A 6 -20.46 -6.68 -4.19
C ASN A 6 -19.48 -6.03 -3.20
N LEU A 7 -19.21 -4.73 -3.36
CA LEU A 7 -18.30 -3.99 -2.51
C LEU A 7 -19.10 -3.24 -1.44
N ILE A 8 -18.75 -3.45 -0.18
CA ILE A 8 -19.16 -2.56 0.91
C ILE A 8 -18.08 -1.47 1.02
N THR A 9 -18.49 -0.23 0.93
CA THR A 9 -17.58 0.92 1.00
C THR A 9 -17.16 1.24 2.44
N ALA A 10 -16.05 1.94 2.61
CA ALA A 10 -15.64 2.42 3.92
C ALA A 10 -16.67 3.38 4.55
N ASP A 11 -17.38 4.16 3.71
CA ASP A 11 -18.44 5.06 4.17
C ASP A 11 -19.67 4.31 4.67
N GLU A 12 -20.08 3.23 3.98
CA GLU A 12 -21.18 2.37 4.44
C GLU A 12 -20.83 1.68 5.75
N ILE A 13 -19.59 1.17 5.89
CA ILE A 13 -19.11 0.57 7.15
C ILE A 13 -19.14 1.61 8.27
N TYR A 14 -18.60 2.81 8.02
CA TYR A 14 -18.60 3.89 9.01
C TYR A 14 -20.02 4.28 9.43
N THR A 15 -20.93 4.45 8.48
CA THR A 15 -22.32 4.81 8.74
C THR A 15 -23.04 3.74 9.57
N GLN A 16 -22.83 2.47 9.21
CA GLN A 16 -23.45 1.37 9.95
C GLN A 16 -22.92 1.26 11.38
N LEU A 17 -21.61 1.42 11.59
CA LEU A 17 -21.03 1.42 12.93
C LEU A 17 -21.48 2.64 13.74
N SER A 18 -21.59 3.81 13.11
CA SER A 18 -22.04 5.04 13.79
C SER A 18 -23.51 5.04 14.17
N SER A 19 -24.32 4.12 13.61
CA SER A 19 -25.72 3.95 14.07
C SER A 19 -25.83 3.25 15.43
N GLU A 20 -24.81 2.49 15.83
CA GLU A 20 -24.80 1.70 17.06
C GLU A 20 -23.81 2.26 18.11
N PHE A 21 -22.75 2.94 17.66
CA PHE A 21 -21.66 3.41 18.51
C PHE A 21 -21.32 4.87 18.22
N GLU A 22 -21.00 5.63 19.26
CA GLU A 22 -20.36 6.93 19.09
C GLU A 22 -18.92 6.72 18.59
N LEU A 23 -18.61 7.23 17.38
CA LEU A 23 -17.28 7.16 16.78
C LEU A 23 -16.64 8.54 16.73
N SER A 24 -15.53 8.73 17.45
CA SER A 24 -14.74 9.95 17.38
C SER A 24 -13.38 9.69 16.75
N PRO A 25 -12.93 10.53 15.78
CA PRO A 25 -11.68 10.29 15.07
C PRO A 25 -10.49 10.28 16.04
N VAL A 26 -9.56 9.33 15.84
CA VAL A 26 -8.22 9.42 16.38
C VAL A 26 -7.44 10.44 15.53
N GLU A 27 -6.40 11.04 16.09
CA GLU A 27 -5.56 12.02 15.39
C GLU A 27 -5.12 11.55 13.99
N SER A 28 -4.56 12.46 13.21
CA SER A 28 -4.17 12.29 11.80
C SER A 28 -3.77 10.85 11.42
N ARG A 29 -4.44 10.31 10.41
CA ARG A 29 -4.16 8.98 9.84
C ARG A 29 -2.70 8.81 9.35
N GLY A 30 -2.05 9.87 8.86
CA GLY A 30 -0.72 9.79 8.27
C GLY A 30 -0.63 8.75 7.15
N SER A 31 0.42 7.90 7.20
CA SER A 31 0.64 6.79 6.25
C SER A 31 -0.10 5.49 6.61
N SER A 32 -0.88 5.48 7.71
CA SER A 32 -1.62 4.31 8.17
C SER A 32 -2.67 3.87 7.13
N PRO A 33 -2.79 2.55 6.85
CA PRO A 33 -3.87 2.03 6.02
C PRO A 33 -5.25 2.16 6.68
N ALA A 34 -5.32 2.10 8.01
CA ALA A 34 -6.54 2.23 8.78
C ALA A 34 -6.80 3.68 9.14
N GLU A 35 -8.03 4.12 8.98
CA GLU A 35 -8.59 5.31 9.62
C GLU A 35 -9.19 4.85 10.96
N GLU A 36 -8.64 5.34 12.08
CA GLU A 36 -8.99 4.86 13.41
C GLU A 36 -9.99 5.80 14.09
N PHE A 37 -10.91 5.19 14.84
CA PHE A 37 -11.91 5.90 15.63
C PHE A 37 -11.95 5.32 17.05
N PHE A 38 -12.06 6.18 18.06
CA PHE A 38 -12.45 5.75 19.40
C PHE A 38 -13.92 5.37 19.40
N VAL A 39 -14.25 4.32 20.15
CA VAL A 39 -15.62 3.84 20.32
C VAL A 39 -16.12 4.30 21.69
N ASN A 40 -17.25 5.02 21.71
CA ASN A 40 -17.89 5.51 22.93
C ASN A 40 -16.92 6.26 23.87
N GLY A 41 -16.09 7.14 23.31
CA GLY A 41 -15.08 7.91 24.05
C GLY A 41 -13.81 7.14 24.43
N GLY A 42 -13.64 5.90 24.00
CA GLY A 42 -12.46 5.07 24.28
C GLY A 42 -12.54 4.27 25.59
N PRO A 43 -11.51 3.44 25.90
CA PRO A 43 -10.23 3.28 25.21
C PRO A 43 -10.30 2.37 23.96
N ALA A 44 -11.43 1.70 23.73
CA ALA A 44 -11.58 0.83 22.56
C ALA A 44 -11.50 1.63 21.25
N LYS A 45 -10.90 1.06 20.22
CA LYS A 45 -10.79 1.65 18.89
C LYS A 45 -11.27 0.69 17.81
N VAL A 46 -11.79 1.26 16.74
CA VAL A 46 -12.07 0.54 15.49
C VAL A 46 -11.29 1.19 14.36
N GLY A 47 -10.70 0.37 13.46
CA GLY A 47 -9.98 0.84 12.28
C GLY A 47 -10.69 0.40 11.00
N ILE A 48 -10.93 1.35 10.08
CA ILE A 48 -11.54 1.07 8.78
C ILE A 48 -10.47 1.21 7.70
N ILE A 49 -10.23 0.13 6.94
CA ILE A 49 -9.27 0.11 5.81
C ILE A 49 -10.05 0.14 4.50
N GLY A 50 -10.17 1.31 3.92
CA GLY A 50 -10.85 1.53 2.63
C GLY A 50 -9.88 1.76 1.49
N SER A 51 -9.06 0.78 1.12
CA SER A 51 -7.99 0.96 0.11
C SER A 51 -8.51 1.46 -1.24
N VAL A 52 -9.74 1.12 -1.62
CA VAL A 52 -10.36 1.49 -2.89
C VAL A 52 -11.30 2.69 -2.74
N THR A 53 -12.04 2.76 -1.63
CA THR A 53 -13.11 3.75 -1.43
C THR A 53 -12.67 4.98 -0.63
N ARG A 54 -11.65 4.82 0.24
CA ARG A 54 -10.95 5.90 0.98
C ARG A 54 -9.44 5.72 0.87
N PRO A 55 -8.83 5.91 -0.31
CA PRO A 55 -7.42 5.64 -0.52
C PRO A 55 -6.54 6.58 0.30
N PHE A 56 -5.44 6.03 0.82
CA PHE A 56 -4.41 6.74 1.62
C PHE A 56 -3.08 6.87 0.84
N CYS A 57 -3.11 6.69 -0.46
CA CYS A 57 -1.92 6.59 -1.31
C CYS A 57 -1.05 7.84 -1.30
N ALA A 58 -1.63 9.03 -1.17
CA ALA A 58 -0.89 10.29 -1.15
C ALA A 58 0.09 10.40 0.02
N ALA A 59 -0.26 9.80 1.19
CA ALA A 59 0.58 9.76 2.38
C ALA A 59 1.35 8.43 2.55
N CYS A 60 1.24 7.50 1.57
CA CYS A 60 1.81 6.16 1.70
C CYS A 60 3.34 6.18 1.59
N ASP A 61 4.02 5.73 2.63
CA ASP A 61 5.48 5.62 2.75
C ASP A 61 6.02 4.20 2.50
N ARG A 62 5.16 3.24 2.19
CA ARG A 62 5.52 1.82 2.08
C ARG A 62 6.14 1.47 0.74
N LEU A 63 7.14 0.61 0.79
CA LEU A 63 7.67 -0.15 -0.34
C LEU A 63 7.34 -1.63 -0.13
N ARG A 64 7.44 -2.42 -1.18
CA ARG A 64 7.21 -3.86 -1.11
C ARG A 64 8.41 -4.61 -1.67
N LEU A 65 8.93 -5.53 -0.89
CA LEU A 65 9.93 -6.50 -1.31
C LEU A 65 9.25 -7.86 -1.52
N THR A 66 9.39 -8.41 -2.70
CA THR A 66 8.85 -9.72 -3.03
C THR A 66 9.79 -10.86 -2.58
N SER A 67 9.26 -12.07 -2.43
CA SER A 67 10.04 -13.24 -2.01
C SER A 67 11.15 -13.63 -3.01
N ASP A 68 10.99 -13.26 -4.27
CA ASP A 68 12.00 -13.45 -5.32
C ASP A 68 12.98 -12.28 -5.44
N GLY A 69 12.91 -11.29 -4.54
CA GLY A 69 13.88 -10.22 -4.40
C GLY A 69 13.65 -9.02 -5.33
N GLN A 70 12.41 -8.78 -5.74
CA GLN A 70 12.04 -7.60 -6.51
C GLN A 70 11.50 -6.49 -5.59
N LEU A 71 11.94 -5.26 -5.80
CA LEU A 71 11.45 -4.08 -5.10
C LEU A 71 10.37 -3.37 -5.92
N ARG A 72 9.24 -3.05 -5.28
CA ARG A 72 8.09 -2.36 -5.88
C ARG A 72 7.74 -1.10 -5.09
N SER A 73 7.32 -0.06 -5.78
CA SER A 73 6.87 1.19 -5.15
C SER A 73 5.46 1.05 -4.51
N CYS A 74 4.65 0.15 -5.02
CA CYS A 74 3.27 -0.07 -4.59
C CYS A 74 2.84 -1.50 -4.91
N LEU A 75 1.80 -1.98 -4.22
CA LEU A 75 1.13 -3.25 -4.52
C LEU A 75 0.61 -3.29 -5.97
N PHE A 76 0.13 -2.16 -6.46
CA PHE A 76 -0.41 -1.99 -7.82
C PHE A 76 0.63 -1.50 -8.85
N ALA A 77 1.91 -1.39 -8.48
CA ALA A 77 2.95 -1.01 -9.43
C ALA A 77 3.13 -2.09 -10.52
N ASN A 78 3.35 -1.65 -11.75
CA ASN A 78 3.66 -2.53 -12.86
C ASN A 78 5.18 -2.70 -13.07
N THR A 79 6.00 -1.86 -12.40
CA THR A 79 7.45 -1.90 -12.45
C THR A 79 8.02 -2.61 -11.23
N GLU A 80 9.04 -3.41 -11.47
CA GLU A 80 9.82 -4.12 -10.44
C GLU A 80 11.30 -3.84 -10.65
N HIS A 81 12.06 -3.81 -9.57
CA HIS A 81 13.49 -3.57 -9.58
C HIS A 81 14.22 -4.72 -8.88
N ASP A 82 15.16 -5.36 -9.59
CA ASP A 82 15.85 -6.55 -9.10
C ASP A 82 16.93 -6.20 -8.06
N LEU A 83 16.64 -6.46 -6.78
CA LEU A 83 17.61 -6.36 -5.70
C LEU A 83 18.45 -7.65 -5.59
N ARG A 84 17.85 -8.81 -5.86
CA ARG A 84 18.54 -10.10 -5.74
C ARG A 84 19.72 -10.19 -6.68
N GLY A 85 19.58 -9.72 -7.92
CA GLY A 85 20.65 -9.69 -8.91
C GLY A 85 21.85 -8.86 -8.44
N ILE A 86 21.61 -7.70 -7.82
CA ILE A 86 22.65 -6.85 -7.23
C ILE A 86 23.35 -7.57 -6.08
N LEU A 87 22.58 -8.08 -5.12
CA LEU A 87 23.10 -8.73 -3.91
C LEU A 87 23.94 -9.98 -4.22
N ARG A 88 23.55 -10.75 -5.23
CA ARG A 88 24.22 -12.00 -5.63
C ARG A 88 25.27 -11.81 -6.73
N ASN A 89 25.56 -10.57 -7.12
CA ASN A 89 26.59 -10.30 -8.11
C ASN A 89 27.98 -10.36 -7.48
N HIS A 90 28.68 -11.48 -7.73
CA HIS A 90 30.03 -11.71 -7.23
C HIS A 90 31.11 -10.84 -7.89
N LYS A 91 30.78 -10.11 -8.96
CA LYS A 91 31.69 -9.17 -9.63
C LYS A 91 31.70 -7.78 -8.99
N LEU A 92 30.72 -7.49 -8.13
CA LEU A 92 30.61 -6.23 -7.41
C LEU A 92 31.23 -6.37 -6.01
N SER A 93 32.01 -5.37 -5.60
CA SER A 93 32.42 -5.21 -4.21
C SER A 93 31.20 -4.83 -3.33
N GLU A 94 31.31 -5.00 -2.03
CA GLU A 94 30.23 -4.65 -1.09
C GLU A 94 29.88 -3.14 -1.16
N VAL A 95 30.86 -2.29 -1.40
CA VAL A 95 30.65 -0.85 -1.61
C VAL A 95 29.80 -0.60 -2.86
N GLN A 96 30.17 -1.22 -3.99
CA GLN A 96 29.43 -1.10 -5.24
C GLN A 96 28.00 -1.66 -5.13
N LYS A 97 27.80 -2.80 -4.46
CA LYS A 97 26.47 -3.33 -4.19
C LYS A 97 25.61 -2.33 -3.40
N ARG A 98 26.19 -1.74 -2.36
CA ARG A 98 25.49 -0.73 -1.54
C ARG A 98 25.08 0.48 -2.37
N GLU A 99 25.97 0.98 -3.22
CA GLU A 99 25.68 2.13 -4.09
C GLU A 99 24.55 1.80 -5.08
N GLU A 100 24.59 0.63 -5.72
CA GLU A 100 23.54 0.20 -6.64
C GLU A 100 22.20 0.00 -5.93
N LEU A 101 22.18 -0.57 -4.72
CA LEU A 101 20.97 -0.68 -3.91
C LEU A 101 20.38 0.71 -3.58
N ILE A 102 21.20 1.66 -3.14
CA ILE A 102 20.75 3.03 -2.84
C ILE A 102 20.11 3.66 -4.08
N LYS A 103 20.71 3.52 -5.26
CA LYS A 103 20.15 4.02 -6.52
C LYS A 103 18.77 3.39 -6.80
N VAL A 104 18.67 2.06 -6.68
CA VAL A 104 17.42 1.33 -6.93
C VAL A 104 16.32 1.76 -5.94
N PHE A 105 16.63 1.87 -4.65
CA PHE A 105 15.69 2.40 -3.66
C PHE A 105 15.24 3.82 -4.02
N GLY A 106 16.17 4.69 -4.39
CA GLY A 106 15.88 6.06 -4.80
C GLY A 106 14.94 6.14 -6.02
N ILE A 107 15.19 5.33 -7.04
CA ILE A 107 14.34 5.24 -8.23
C ILE A 107 12.94 4.73 -7.83
N THR A 108 12.88 3.68 -7.02
CA THR A 108 11.60 3.08 -6.59
C THR A 108 10.77 4.07 -5.78
N VAL A 109 11.37 4.81 -4.86
CA VAL A 109 10.67 5.84 -4.07
C VAL A 109 10.15 6.96 -4.98
N LYS A 110 10.97 7.45 -5.90
CA LYS A 110 10.58 8.50 -6.85
C LYS A 110 9.46 8.06 -7.82
N SER A 111 9.34 6.77 -8.08
CA SER A 111 8.29 6.21 -8.94
C SER A 111 6.93 6.02 -8.24
N LYS A 112 6.80 6.39 -6.95
CA LYS A 112 5.52 6.31 -6.25
C LYS A 112 4.54 7.32 -6.83
N LEU A 113 3.35 6.82 -7.17
CA LEU A 113 2.24 7.66 -7.61
C LEU A 113 1.39 8.11 -6.40
N PRO A 114 0.72 9.25 -6.48
CA PRO A 114 -0.15 9.75 -5.41
C PRO A 114 -1.43 8.91 -5.23
N GLY A 115 -1.69 7.98 -6.14
CA GLY A 115 -2.80 7.05 -6.10
C GLY A 115 -2.47 5.76 -6.84
N HIS A 116 -3.22 4.69 -6.52
CA HIS A 116 -3.07 3.40 -7.22
C HIS A 116 -3.85 3.36 -8.56
N GLY A 117 -4.69 4.36 -8.84
CA GLY A 117 -5.43 4.47 -10.09
C GLY A 117 -6.54 3.42 -10.33
N ILE A 118 -6.86 2.55 -9.36
CA ILE A 118 -7.81 1.43 -9.57
C ILE A 118 -9.22 1.90 -9.98
N ASN A 119 -9.54 3.14 -9.68
CA ASN A 119 -10.81 3.76 -10.06
C ASN A 119 -10.74 4.51 -11.40
N ASP A 120 -9.57 4.58 -12.01
CA ASP A 120 -9.34 5.22 -13.30
C ASP A 120 -9.62 4.21 -14.43
N PRO A 121 -10.35 4.61 -15.50
CA PRO A 121 -10.57 3.74 -16.66
C PRO A 121 -9.29 3.27 -17.36
N SER A 122 -8.19 4.02 -17.20
CA SER A 122 -6.87 3.67 -17.74
C SER A 122 -6.07 2.71 -16.85
N PHE A 123 -6.63 2.26 -15.72
CA PHE A 123 -5.91 1.39 -14.78
C PHE A 123 -5.47 0.07 -15.42
N ILE A 124 -4.17 -0.16 -15.44
CA ILE A 124 -3.58 -1.41 -15.90
C ILE A 124 -3.37 -2.31 -14.68
N LYS A 125 -4.10 -3.42 -14.67
CA LYS A 125 -3.94 -4.43 -13.62
C LYS A 125 -2.51 -4.97 -13.60
N PRO A 126 -1.85 -5.08 -12.44
CA PRO A 126 -0.54 -5.70 -12.33
C PRO A 126 -0.53 -7.13 -12.88
N ASN A 127 0.55 -7.48 -13.58
CA ASN A 127 0.72 -8.80 -14.17
C ASN A 127 0.84 -9.92 -13.13
N ARG A 128 1.37 -9.58 -11.94
CA ARG A 128 1.55 -10.53 -10.85
C ARG A 128 0.38 -10.47 -9.88
N PRO A 129 -0.21 -11.61 -9.49
CA PRO A 129 -1.24 -11.65 -8.45
C PRO A 129 -0.66 -11.31 -7.07
N MET A 130 -1.52 -10.90 -6.14
CA MET A 130 -1.14 -10.54 -4.77
C MET A 130 -0.34 -11.65 -4.07
N SER A 131 -0.77 -12.91 -4.23
CA SER A 131 -0.09 -14.09 -3.67
C SER A 131 1.36 -14.28 -4.17
N ALA A 132 1.68 -13.77 -5.37
CA ALA A 132 3.03 -13.86 -5.94
C ALA A 132 3.95 -12.69 -5.56
N ILE A 133 3.44 -11.69 -4.85
CA ILE A 133 4.18 -10.49 -4.41
C ILE A 133 4.16 -10.29 -2.90
N GLY A 134 3.78 -11.31 -2.14
CA GLY A 134 3.78 -11.29 -0.68
C GLY A 134 2.61 -10.50 -0.08
N GLY A 135 1.42 -10.64 -0.65
CA GLY A 135 0.17 -10.07 -0.14
C GLY A 135 -0.81 -11.14 0.24
#